data_c5813abf6b687e102477ffede47792f1
#
_entry.id   c5813abf6b687e102477ffede47792f1
#
_cell.length_a   1.000
_cell.length_b   1.000
_cell.length_c   1.000
_cell.angle_alpha   90.00
_cell.angle_beta   90.00
_cell.angle_gamma   90.00
#
_symmetry.space_group_name_H-M   'P 1'
#
loop_
_entity.id
_entity.type
_entity.pdbx_description
1 polymer ?
#
loop_
_entity_poly.entity_id
_entity_poly.type
_entity_poly.pdbx_seq_one_letter_code
_entity_poly.pdbx_strand_id
1 'polypeptide(L)'
;MYPEELVIPMKEELTENGFKDLTTPEQVVEALGQKGTTLLVINSVCGCSAGAARPGVLYSLTGDKKPDHLVTAFAGFDTEAVAEARKHMAPFPPSSPSIALFKDGELVHMIERHHIEGHPAGAIAANLQAAYEEIC
;
A
#
# COMPACT_ATOMS: atom_id res chain seq x y z
N MET A 1 -11.08 -13.27 10.84
CA MET A 1 -9.68 -13.25 10.36
C MET A 1 -9.49 -14.33 9.29
N TYR A 2 -8.77 -13.99 8.23
CA TYR A 2 -8.49 -14.95 7.15
C TYR A 2 -7.41 -15.95 7.57
N PRO A 3 -7.46 -17.19 7.08
CA PRO A 3 -6.41 -18.17 7.40
C PRO A 3 -5.07 -17.82 6.74
N GLU A 4 -3.99 -18.18 7.42
CA GLU A 4 -2.62 -17.90 6.95
C GLU A 4 -2.35 -18.46 5.55
N GLU A 5 -2.81 -19.66 5.27
CA GLU A 5 -2.58 -20.34 3.99
C GLU A 5 -3.13 -19.54 2.81
N LEU A 6 -4.18 -18.76 3.05
CA LEU A 6 -4.76 -17.88 2.04
C LEU A 6 -3.98 -16.59 1.90
N VAL A 7 -3.55 -16.02 3.04
CA VAL A 7 -2.97 -14.68 3.11
C VAL A 7 -1.49 -14.66 2.68
N ILE A 8 -0.71 -15.65 3.11
CA ILE A 8 0.73 -15.66 2.86
C ILE A 8 1.10 -15.50 1.38
N PRO A 9 0.52 -16.26 0.45
CA PRO A 9 0.83 -16.07 -0.98
C PRO A 9 0.52 -14.66 -1.49
N MET A 10 -0.55 -14.04 -0.97
CA MET A 10 -0.92 -12.69 -1.35
C MET A 10 0.04 -11.64 -0.78
N LYS A 11 0.56 -11.86 0.41
CA LYS A 11 1.61 -11.01 0.98
C LYS A 11 2.88 -11.12 0.18
N GLU A 12 3.23 -12.34 -0.25
CA GLU A 12 4.47 -12.61 -0.97
C GLU A 12 4.54 -11.90 -2.33
N GLU A 13 3.40 -11.63 -2.95
CA GLU A 13 3.37 -10.85 -4.19
C GLU A 13 4.05 -9.49 -4.00
N LEU A 14 3.96 -8.93 -2.80
CA LEU A 14 4.61 -7.65 -2.46
C LEU A 14 5.93 -7.85 -1.73
N THR A 15 5.99 -8.73 -0.73
CA THR A 15 7.20 -8.89 0.08
C THR A 15 8.38 -9.43 -0.73
N GLU A 16 8.14 -10.27 -1.73
CA GLU A 16 9.19 -10.74 -2.63
C GLU A 16 9.70 -9.65 -3.57
N ASN A 17 9.00 -8.53 -3.63
CA ASN A 17 9.36 -7.38 -4.46
C ASN A 17 9.78 -6.16 -3.63
N GLY A 18 10.31 -6.40 -2.44
CA GLY A 18 10.92 -5.36 -1.63
C GLY A 18 10.03 -4.68 -0.58
N PHE A 19 8.78 -5.12 -0.45
CA PHE A 19 7.90 -4.57 0.57
C PHE A 19 8.16 -5.19 1.93
N LYS A 20 8.21 -4.36 2.96
CA LYS A 20 8.32 -4.82 4.35
C LYS A 20 6.91 -5.07 4.89
N ASP A 21 6.70 -6.25 5.46
CA ASP A 21 5.43 -6.64 6.06
C ASP A 21 5.29 -6.01 7.46
N LEU A 22 4.25 -5.20 7.65
CA LEU A 22 3.99 -4.55 8.93
C LEU A 22 2.90 -5.34 9.66
N THR A 23 3.26 -5.91 10.80
CA THR A 23 2.37 -6.80 11.57
C THR A 23 1.96 -6.23 12.92
N THR A 24 2.62 -5.17 13.38
CA THR A 24 2.32 -4.53 14.67
C THR A 24 2.13 -3.02 14.52
N PRO A 25 1.36 -2.39 15.43
CA PRO A 25 1.22 -0.92 15.42
C PRO A 25 2.56 -0.18 15.52
N GLU A 26 3.49 -0.70 16.31
CA GLU A 26 4.81 -0.09 16.50
C GLU A 26 5.60 -0.06 15.20
N GLN A 27 5.54 -1.14 14.43
CA GLN A 27 6.19 -1.21 13.12
C GLN A 27 5.57 -0.18 12.16
N VAL A 28 4.27 0.02 12.23
CA VAL A 28 3.57 1.01 11.39
C VAL A 28 4.03 2.42 11.75
N VAL A 29 4.05 2.76 13.03
CA VAL A 29 4.48 4.09 13.49
C VAL A 29 5.91 4.38 13.02
N GLU A 30 6.81 3.44 13.19
CA GLU A 30 8.20 3.59 12.77
C GLU A 30 8.30 3.77 11.25
N ALA A 31 7.62 2.90 10.49
CA ALA A 31 7.67 2.93 9.02
C ALA A 31 7.13 4.23 8.44
N LEU A 32 5.98 4.69 8.93
CA LEU A 32 5.33 5.88 8.38
C LEU A 32 5.96 7.19 8.86
N GLY A 33 6.76 7.14 9.94
CA GLY A 33 7.48 8.30 10.45
C GLY A 33 8.85 8.53 9.84
N GLN A 34 9.29 7.66 8.93
CA GLN A 34 10.60 7.75 8.30
C GLN A 34 10.74 8.99 7.43
N LYS A 35 11.97 9.49 7.32
CA LYS A 35 12.31 10.55 6.35
C LYS A 35 12.26 9.98 4.94
N GLY A 36 12.00 10.85 3.98
CA GLY A 36 11.86 10.47 2.59
C GLY A 36 10.46 10.01 2.27
N THR A 37 10.32 9.26 1.18
CA THR A 37 9.02 8.83 0.70
C THR A 37 8.75 7.36 1.06
N THR A 38 7.53 7.08 1.55
CA THR A 38 7.11 5.75 1.96
C THR A 38 5.79 5.41 1.27
N LEU A 39 5.78 4.30 0.53
CA LEU A 39 4.57 3.79 -0.09
C LEU A 39 3.99 2.71 0.82
N LEU A 40 2.75 2.89 1.24
CA LEU A 40 2.02 1.93 2.06
C LEU A 40 0.91 1.30 1.23
N VAL A 41 0.88 -0.02 1.15
CA VAL A 41 -0.21 -0.75 0.51
C VAL A 41 -0.98 -1.50 1.59
N ILE A 42 -2.26 -1.17 1.74
CA ILE A 42 -3.19 -1.99 2.54
C ILE A 42 -3.67 -3.08 1.59
N ASN A 43 -3.10 -4.26 1.75
CA ASN A 43 -3.39 -5.41 0.90
C ASN A 43 -4.73 -6.06 1.30
N SER A 44 -5.29 -6.87 0.41
CA SER A 44 -6.63 -7.43 0.62
C SER A 44 -6.81 -8.72 -0.17
N VAL A 45 -7.75 -9.54 0.28
CA VAL A 45 -8.18 -10.75 -0.47
C VAL A 45 -9.09 -10.41 -1.65
N CYS A 46 -9.55 -9.16 -1.76
CA CYS A 46 -10.44 -8.72 -2.84
C CYS A 46 -9.84 -9.01 -4.21
N GLY A 47 -10.69 -9.43 -5.17
CA GLY A 47 -10.25 -9.63 -6.56
C GLY A 47 -9.66 -8.38 -7.17
N CYS A 48 -10.10 -7.19 -6.75
CA CYS A 48 -9.52 -5.93 -7.22
C CYS A 48 -8.09 -5.72 -6.71
N SER A 49 -7.72 -6.33 -5.59
CA SER A 49 -6.34 -6.32 -5.12
C SER A 49 -5.45 -7.19 -6.01
N ALA A 50 -5.93 -8.42 -6.32
CA ALA A 50 -5.19 -9.35 -7.17
C ALA A 50 -5.08 -8.86 -8.61
N GLY A 51 -6.14 -8.27 -9.16
CA GLY A 51 -6.20 -7.90 -10.57
C GLY A 51 -5.73 -6.48 -10.88
N ALA A 52 -5.69 -5.60 -9.88
CA ALA A 52 -5.38 -4.19 -10.12
C ALA A 52 -4.39 -3.61 -9.12
N ALA A 53 -4.67 -3.69 -7.82
CA ALA A 53 -3.83 -3.02 -6.83
C ALA A 53 -2.40 -3.58 -6.78
N ARG A 54 -2.25 -4.88 -6.52
CA ARG A 54 -0.91 -5.47 -6.43
C ARG A 54 -0.11 -5.35 -7.72
N PRO A 55 -0.64 -5.79 -8.88
CA PRO A 55 0.13 -5.64 -10.13
C PRO A 55 0.36 -4.18 -10.50
N GLY A 56 -0.60 -3.29 -10.25
CA GLY A 56 -0.45 -1.86 -10.52
C GLY A 56 0.67 -1.23 -9.71
N VAL A 57 0.75 -1.56 -8.42
CA VAL A 57 1.83 -1.11 -7.56
C VAL A 57 3.19 -1.60 -8.09
N LEU A 58 3.29 -2.87 -8.45
CA LEU A 58 4.55 -3.43 -8.95
C LEU A 58 4.98 -2.79 -10.26
N TYR A 59 4.06 -2.56 -11.18
CA TYR A 59 4.35 -1.84 -12.43
C TYR A 59 4.81 -0.41 -12.18
N SER A 60 4.24 0.25 -11.16
CA SER A 60 4.62 1.63 -10.83
C SER A 60 6.08 1.76 -10.42
N LEU A 61 6.67 0.69 -9.93
CA LEU A 61 8.04 0.68 -9.43
C LEU A 61 9.11 0.41 -10.50
N THR A 62 8.70 0.27 -11.76
CA THR A 62 9.63 0.01 -12.87
C THR A 62 10.25 1.28 -13.46
N GLY A 63 9.76 2.45 -13.08
CA GLY A 63 10.28 3.73 -13.58
C GLY A 63 11.50 4.23 -12.81
N ASP A 64 12.02 5.38 -13.23
CA ASP A 64 13.21 5.99 -12.63
C ASP A 64 12.93 6.58 -11.25
N LYS A 65 11.75 7.17 -11.06
CA LYS A 65 11.35 7.73 -9.76
C LYS A 65 10.45 6.77 -9.02
N LYS A 66 10.76 6.51 -7.78
CA LYS A 66 10.02 5.60 -6.93
C LYS A 66 10.25 5.93 -5.46
N PRO A 67 9.35 5.48 -4.57
CA PRO A 67 9.50 5.75 -3.13
C PRO A 67 10.77 5.13 -2.54
N ASP A 68 11.29 5.79 -1.50
CA ASP A 68 12.46 5.29 -0.78
C ASP A 68 12.15 4.02 0.02
N HIS A 69 10.94 3.93 0.56
CA HIS A 69 10.53 2.82 1.41
C HIS A 69 9.21 2.21 0.91
N LEU A 70 9.12 0.89 0.97
CA LEU A 70 7.94 0.14 0.54
C LEU A 70 7.45 -0.71 1.71
N VAL A 71 6.21 -0.50 2.15
CA VAL A 71 5.63 -1.23 3.29
C VAL A 71 4.20 -1.65 3.00
N THR A 72 3.76 -2.72 3.67
CA THR A 72 2.41 -3.25 3.47
C THR A 72 1.87 -3.86 4.75
N ALA A 73 0.54 -3.80 4.91
CA ALA A 73 -0.18 -4.50 5.97
C ALA A 73 -1.43 -5.12 5.34
N PHE A 74 -1.90 -6.22 5.89
CA PHE A 74 -2.98 -7.00 5.28
C PHE A 74 -4.31 -6.82 6.01
N ALA A 75 -5.29 -6.22 5.34
CA ALA A 75 -6.63 -6.01 5.90
C ALA A 75 -7.31 -7.34 6.20
N GLY A 76 -7.92 -7.42 7.40
CA GLY A 76 -8.59 -8.64 7.84
C GLY A 76 -7.66 -9.72 8.36
N PHE A 77 -6.36 -9.44 8.46
CA PHE A 77 -5.35 -10.35 8.98
C PHE A 77 -4.44 -9.65 9.99
N ASP A 78 -3.74 -8.61 9.58
CA ASP A 78 -2.91 -7.78 10.46
C ASP A 78 -3.76 -6.66 11.04
N THR A 79 -4.80 -7.01 11.79
CA THR A 79 -5.85 -6.09 12.20
C THR A 79 -5.36 -4.88 13.00
N GLU A 80 -4.43 -5.10 13.93
CA GLU A 80 -3.90 -4.01 14.75
C GLU A 80 -2.99 -3.08 13.95
N ALA A 81 -2.16 -3.64 13.09
CA ALA A 81 -1.29 -2.85 12.21
C ALA A 81 -2.12 -2.02 11.24
N VAL A 82 -3.15 -2.61 10.64
CA VAL A 82 -4.04 -1.90 9.72
C VAL A 82 -4.81 -0.79 10.44
N ALA A 83 -5.27 -1.03 11.66
CA ALA A 83 -5.96 -0.02 12.47
C ALA A 83 -5.04 1.18 12.74
N GLU A 84 -3.79 0.92 13.07
CA GLU A 84 -2.80 1.98 13.29
C GLU A 84 -2.52 2.75 11.99
N ALA A 85 -2.32 2.03 10.88
CA ALA A 85 -2.08 2.65 9.58
C ALA A 85 -3.20 3.61 9.19
N ARG A 86 -4.45 3.22 9.43
CA ARG A 86 -5.62 4.04 9.10
C ARG A 86 -5.67 5.36 9.84
N LYS A 87 -5.10 5.44 11.03
CA LYS A 87 -4.98 6.71 11.76
C LYS A 87 -4.13 7.71 11.00
N HIS A 88 -3.10 7.22 10.31
CA HIS A 88 -2.18 8.06 9.54
C HIS A 88 -2.74 8.43 8.16
N MET A 89 -3.82 7.78 7.76
CA MET A 89 -4.48 8.02 6.46
C MET A 89 -5.69 8.95 6.57
N ALA A 90 -5.97 9.45 7.78
CA ALA A 90 -7.06 10.41 7.97
C ALA A 90 -6.84 11.65 7.10
N PRO A 91 -7.88 12.30 6.60
CA PRO A 91 -9.31 12.07 6.88
C PRO A 91 -9.99 11.04 5.98
N PHE A 92 -9.24 10.26 5.21
CA PHE A 92 -9.85 9.27 4.32
C PHE A 92 -10.48 8.14 5.12
N PRO A 93 -11.72 7.70 4.77
CA PRO A 93 -12.36 6.60 5.46
C PRO A 93 -11.66 5.27 5.17
N PRO A 94 -11.76 4.29 6.07
CA PRO A 94 -11.16 2.98 5.84
C PRO A 94 -11.65 2.32 4.57
N SER A 95 -10.72 1.82 3.76
CA SER A 95 -11.01 1.02 2.58
C SER A 95 -9.87 0.06 2.32
N SER A 96 -10.13 -1.07 1.66
CA SER A 96 -9.10 -2.04 1.30
C SER A 96 -9.51 -2.80 0.03
N PRO A 97 -8.59 -2.94 -0.94
CA PRO A 97 -7.22 -2.42 -0.89
C PRO A 97 -7.17 -0.90 -0.95
N SER A 98 -6.10 -0.32 -0.44
CA SER A 98 -5.83 1.10 -0.58
C SER A 98 -4.33 1.33 -0.62
N ILE A 99 -3.91 2.45 -1.21
CA ILE A 99 -2.49 2.77 -1.42
C ILE A 99 -2.27 4.21 -0.98
N ALA A 100 -1.26 4.41 -0.14
CA ALA A 100 -0.95 5.74 0.40
C ALA A 100 0.52 6.05 0.23
N LEU A 101 0.84 7.28 -0.17
CA LEU A 101 2.21 7.76 -0.27
C LEU A 101 2.44 8.82 0.80
N PHE A 102 3.50 8.64 1.58
CA PHE A 102 3.90 9.55 2.64
C PHE A 102 5.23 10.20 2.29
N LYS A 103 5.40 11.44 2.69
CA LYS A 103 6.69 12.14 2.59
C LYS A 103 7.02 12.77 3.92
N ASP A 104 8.16 12.36 4.49
CA ASP A 104 8.63 12.84 5.81
C ASP A 104 7.54 12.71 6.88
N GLY A 105 6.81 11.61 6.86
CA GLY A 105 5.76 11.31 7.83
C GLY A 105 4.39 11.87 7.51
N GLU A 106 4.23 12.63 6.43
CA GLU A 106 2.95 13.23 6.05
C GLU A 106 2.33 12.55 4.83
N LEU A 107 1.02 12.34 4.88
CA LEU A 107 0.27 11.77 3.76
C LEU A 107 0.20 12.78 2.62
N VAL A 108 0.72 12.42 1.44
CA VAL A 108 0.78 13.32 0.28
C VAL A 108 -0.01 12.81 -0.93
N HIS A 109 -0.36 11.52 -0.96
CA HIS A 109 -1.17 10.97 -2.04
C HIS A 109 -1.94 9.75 -1.53
N MET A 110 -3.16 9.55 -2.01
CA MET A 110 -4.02 8.46 -1.58
C MET A 110 -4.83 7.89 -2.74
N ILE A 111 -4.84 6.57 -2.86
CA ILE A 111 -5.71 5.84 -3.78
C ILE A 111 -6.60 4.95 -2.94
N GLU A 112 -7.91 5.21 -2.96
CA GLU A 112 -8.89 4.45 -2.20
C GLU A 112 -9.44 3.29 -3.03
N ARG A 113 -10.11 2.35 -2.38
CA ARG A 113 -10.69 1.19 -3.06
C ARG A 113 -11.54 1.57 -4.26
N HIS A 114 -12.34 2.60 -4.16
CA HIS A 114 -13.23 3.00 -5.27
C HIS A 114 -12.47 3.54 -6.49
N HIS A 115 -11.20 3.94 -6.30
CA HIS A 115 -10.32 4.32 -7.41
C HIS A 115 -9.64 3.10 -8.04
N ILE A 116 -9.64 1.97 -7.34
CA ILE A 116 -8.98 0.73 -7.78
C ILE A 116 -10.00 -0.21 -8.44
N GLU A 117 -11.14 -0.39 -7.78
CA GLU A 117 -12.20 -1.29 -8.24
C GLU A 117 -12.72 -0.84 -9.61
N GLY A 118 -12.74 -1.78 -10.56
CA GLY A 118 -13.18 -1.48 -11.90
C GLY A 118 -12.14 -0.81 -12.81
N HIS A 119 -10.92 -0.60 -12.31
CA HIS A 119 -9.83 -0.01 -13.09
C HIS A 119 -8.72 -1.04 -13.33
N PRO A 120 -8.03 -0.98 -14.49
CA PRO A 120 -6.95 -1.93 -14.77
C PRO A 120 -5.66 -1.56 -14.02
N ALA A 121 -4.77 -2.55 -13.86
CA ALA A 121 -3.48 -2.36 -13.19
C ALA A 121 -2.66 -1.22 -13.81
N GLY A 122 -2.71 -1.09 -15.13
CA GLY A 122 -1.99 -0.01 -15.83
C GLY A 122 -2.45 1.39 -15.42
N ALA A 123 -3.74 1.56 -15.12
CA ALA A 123 -4.27 2.85 -14.67
C ALA A 123 -3.76 3.18 -13.25
N ILE A 124 -3.68 2.17 -12.39
CA ILE A 124 -3.14 2.33 -11.04
C ILE A 124 -1.65 2.70 -11.13
N ALA A 125 -0.90 1.98 -11.95
CA ALA A 125 0.52 2.25 -12.17
C ALA A 125 0.76 3.67 -12.69
N ALA A 126 -0.03 4.12 -13.66
CA ALA A 126 0.10 5.47 -14.23
C ALA A 126 -0.19 6.54 -13.18
N ASN A 127 -1.21 6.33 -12.35
CA ASN A 127 -1.55 7.25 -11.27
C ASN A 127 -0.38 7.39 -10.28
N LEU A 128 0.19 6.26 -9.85
CA LEU A 128 1.31 6.25 -8.91
C LEU A 128 2.57 6.86 -9.53
N GLN A 129 2.87 6.54 -10.78
CA GLN A 129 4.04 7.10 -11.46
C GLN A 129 3.95 8.62 -11.58
N ALA A 130 2.76 9.15 -11.85
CA ALA A 130 2.56 10.60 -11.87
C ALA A 130 2.83 11.21 -10.49
N ALA A 131 2.38 10.56 -9.43
CA ALA A 131 2.66 11.01 -8.06
C ALA A 131 4.16 10.95 -7.75
N TYR A 132 4.85 9.89 -8.16
CA TYR A 132 6.29 9.74 -7.92
C TYR A 132 7.08 10.83 -8.66
N GLU A 133 6.68 11.17 -9.90
CA GLU A 133 7.32 12.23 -10.66
C GLU A 133 7.26 13.57 -9.94
N GLU A 134 6.16 13.81 -9.25
CA GLU A 134 5.93 15.07 -8.53
C GLU A 134 6.59 15.11 -7.15
N ILE A 135 6.62 13.98 -6.45
CA ILE A 135 6.92 13.89 -5.03
C ILE A 135 8.29 13.25 -4.76
N CYS A 136 8.64 12.23 -5.49
CA CYS A 136 9.92 11.53 -5.34
C CYS A 136 11.00 12.15 -6.25
#